data_e36b257a9734051aec482940696729e8
#
_entry.id   e36b257a9734051aec482940696729e8
#
_cell.length_a   1.000
_cell.length_b   1.000
_cell.length_c   1.000
_cell.angle_alpha   90.00
_cell.angle_beta   90.00
_cell.angle_gamma   90.00
#
_symmetry.space_group_name_H-M   'P 1'
#
loop_
_entity.id
_entity.type
_entity.pdbx_description
1 polymer ?
#
loop_
_entity_poly.entity_id
_entity_poly.type
_entity_poly.pdbx_seq_one_letter_code
_entity_poly.pdbx_strand_id
1 'polypeptide(L)'
;MNVTFRNAGFEYSIESILLFQTEDTNPYWSDSLRYFYPEINQNIQAWKESEKEDYLRTSLRKIWDRVLPEIEAKECRYHEHFQKYRNQIEDALSDAFELDSRTMFNELLANITLNPICPRFLREEKFDLFYMNSERGALGITLHEVIHYFWFFVWNRHFQDSYDEYEMPSLQWILSEMVVE
;
A
#
# COMPACT_ATOMS: atom_id res chain seq x y z
N MET A 1 8.41 -15.45 -6.70
CA MET A 1 7.83 -14.34 -5.89
C MET A 1 6.52 -14.78 -5.27
N ASN A 2 6.29 -14.51 -3.99
CA ASN A 2 5.02 -14.79 -3.32
C ASN A 2 4.39 -13.48 -2.83
N VAL A 3 3.09 -13.27 -3.12
CA VAL A 3 2.31 -12.14 -2.60
C VAL A 3 1.18 -12.71 -1.75
N THR A 4 1.16 -12.34 -0.47
CA THR A 4 0.15 -12.77 0.50
C THR A 4 -0.79 -11.62 0.79
N PHE A 5 -2.06 -11.77 0.40
CA PHE A 5 -3.13 -10.82 0.72
C PHE A 5 -3.72 -11.15 2.09
N ARG A 6 -3.81 -10.16 2.96
CA ARG A 6 -4.34 -10.38 4.32
C ARG A 6 -5.12 -9.19 4.85
N ASN A 7 -6.09 -9.46 5.69
CA ASN A 7 -6.70 -8.45 6.55
C ASN A 7 -5.66 -7.99 7.59
N ALA A 8 -5.24 -6.74 7.51
CA ALA A 8 -4.23 -6.20 8.43
C ALA A 8 -4.78 -5.87 9.83
N GLY A 9 -6.08 -5.88 9.99
CA GLY A 9 -6.76 -5.56 11.25
C GLY A 9 -7.09 -4.07 11.39
N PHE A 10 -7.99 -3.79 12.34
CA PHE A 10 -8.47 -2.43 12.58
C PHE A 10 -7.38 -1.50 13.07
N GLU A 11 -6.59 -1.94 14.05
CA GLU A 11 -5.55 -1.13 14.66
C GLU A 11 -4.48 -0.70 13.63
N TYR A 12 -4.03 -1.65 12.81
CA TYR A 12 -3.11 -1.36 11.72
C TYR A 12 -3.73 -0.38 10.71
N SER A 13 -5.01 -0.50 10.39
CA SER A 13 -5.69 0.45 9.48
C SER A 13 -5.67 1.88 10.04
N ILE A 14 -5.83 2.06 11.36
CA ILE A 14 -5.74 3.38 12.00
C ILE A 14 -4.30 3.91 11.93
N GLU A 15 -3.30 3.09 12.27
CA GLU A 15 -1.89 3.46 12.17
C GLU A 15 -1.50 3.88 10.76
N SER A 16 -1.91 3.10 9.76
CA SER A 16 -1.66 3.41 8.34
C SER A 16 -2.31 4.73 7.91
N ILE A 17 -3.53 5.02 8.34
CA ILE A 17 -4.21 6.30 8.05
C ILE A 17 -3.48 7.47 8.71
N LEU A 18 -3.04 7.33 9.97
CA LEU A 18 -2.37 8.39 10.72
C LEU A 18 -1.09 8.88 10.04
N LEU A 19 -0.36 8.03 9.33
CA LEU A 19 0.83 8.41 8.56
C LEU A 19 0.56 9.55 7.56
N PHE A 20 -0.68 9.68 7.08
CA PHE A 20 -1.10 10.67 6.08
C PHE A 20 -2.02 11.76 6.64
N GLN A 21 -2.05 11.93 7.97
CA GLN A 21 -2.85 12.95 8.65
C GLN A 21 -1.96 13.88 9.49
N THR A 22 -0.77 14.23 9.00
CA THR A 22 0.15 15.19 9.61
C THR A 22 0.00 16.56 8.93
N GLU A 23 0.50 17.63 9.57
CA GLU A 23 0.48 18.99 9.01
C GLU A 23 1.28 19.08 7.69
N ASP A 24 2.34 18.31 7.57
CA ASP A 24 3.23 18.28 6.40
C ASP A 24 2.72 17.37 5.28
N THR A 25 1.64 16.63 5.50
CA THR A 25 1.09 15.72 4.48
C THR A 25 0.54 16.49 3.30
N ASN A 26 0.91 16.08 2.08
CA ASN A 26 0.34 16.63 0.86
C ASN A 26 -1.21 16.59 0.93
N PRO A 27 -1.89 17.73 0.71
CA PRO A 27 -3.35 17.80 0.77
C PRO A 27 -4.08 16.75 -0.08
N TYR A 28 -3.53 16.38 -1.22
CA TYR A 28 -4.09 15.32 -2.07
C TYR A 28 -4.26 13.99 -1.31
N TRP A 29 -3.28 13.61 -0.50
CA TRP A 29 -3.35 12.38 0.29
C TRP A 29 -4.28 12.51 1.49
N SER A 30 -4.16 13.61 2.23
CA SER A 30 -5.03 13.83 3.40
C SER A 30 -6.50 13.99 3.01
N ASP A 31 -6.79 14.58 1.85
CA ASP A 31 -8.14 14.75 1.32
C ASP A 31 -8.77 13.43 0.85
N SER A 32 -7.95 12.46 0.43
CA SER A 32 -8.44 11.14 0.04
C SER A 32 -9.22 10.45 1.16
N LEU A 33 -8.78 10.59 2.40
CA LEU A 33 -9.51 10.04 3.56
C LEU A 33 -10.94 10.61 3.64
N ARG A 34 -11.09 11.93 3.49
CA ARG A 34 -12.40 12.60 3.56
C ARG A 34 -13.30 12.30 2.36
N TYR A 35 -12.70 12.06 1.21
CA TYR A 35 -13.44 11.67 0.02
C TYR A 35 -14.17 10.33 0.23
N PHE A 36 -13.50 9.35 0.82
CA PHE A 36 -14.07 8.03 1.08
C PHE A 36 -14.85 7.93 2.40
N TYR A 37 -14.54 8.81 3.36
CA TYR A 37 -15.17 8.87 4.69
C TYR A 37 -15.58 10.32 4.99
N PRO A 38 -16.66 10.81 4.37
CA PRO A 38 -17.08 12.20 4.47
C PRO A 38 -17.46 12.65 5.88
N GLU A 39 -17.70 11.71 6.79
CA GLU A 39 -17.92 11.96 8.21
C GLU A 39 -16.67 12.36 8.99
N ILE A 40 -15.47 12.16 8.42
CA ILE A 40 -14.21 12.55 9.06
C ILE A 40 -14.06 14.09 9.03
N ASN A 41 -13.67 14.65 10.17
CA ASN A 41 -13.49 16.10 10.31
C ASN A 41 -12.42 16.63 9.34
N GLN A 42 -12.73 17.74 8.68
CA GLN A 42 -11.85 18.32 7.65
C GLN A 42 -10.53 18.89 8.20
N ASN A 43 -10.48 19.25 9.47
CA ASN A 43 -9.30 19.87 10.08
C ASN A 43 -8.52 18.93 10.99
N ILE A 44 -8.69 17.63 10.83
CA ILE A 44 -8.06 16.64 11.70
C ILE A 44 -6.53 16.72 11.69
N GLN A 45 -5.89 17.18 10.60
CA GLN A 45 -4.44 17.33 10.51
C GLN A 45 -3.88 18.30 11.57
N ALA A 46 -4.64 19.35 11.90
CA ALA A 46 -4.24 20.37 12.88
C ALA A 46 -4.43 19.93 14.35
N TRP A 47 -4.97 18.73 14.59
CA TRP A 47 -5.22 18.24 15.94
C TRP A 47 -3.96 17.60 16.54
N LYS A 48 -3.92 17.49 17.87
CA LYS A 48 -2.89 16.74 18.56
C LYS A 48 -2.98 15.25 18.18
N GLU A 49 -1.84 14.58 18.13
CA GLU A 49 -1.75 13.19 17.65
C GLU A 49 -2.68 12.26 18.42
N SER A 50 -2.70 12.33 19.76
CA SER A 50 -3.59 11.52 20.60
C SER A 50 -5.09 11.78 20.33
N GLU A 51 -5.46 13.02 20.06
CA GLU A 51 -6.84 13.40 19.75
C GLU A 51 -7.27 12.89 18.36
N LYS A 52 -6.35 12.93 17.37
CA LYS A 52 -6.56 12.35 16.04
C LYS A 52 -6.83 10.84 16.13
N GLU A 53 -5.95 10.15 16.84
CA GLU A 53 -6.03 8.69 16.98
C GLU A 53 -7.35 8.27 17.62
N ASP A 54 -7.72 8.84 18.75
CA ASP A 54 -8.97 8.55 19.46
C ASP A 54 -10.21 8.83 18.59
N TYR A 55 -10.16 9.96 17.87
CA TYR A 55 -11.24 10.35 16.96
C TYR A 55 -11.38 9.38 15.79
N LEU A 56 -10.28 9.03 15.12
CA LEU A 56 -10.28 8.08 14.00
C LEU A 56 -10.75 6.69 14.45
N ARG A 57 -10.27 6.21 15.59
CA ARG A 57 -10.72 4.95 16.19
C ARG A 57 -12.24 4.95 16.41
N THR A 58 -12.76 6.01 16.99
CA THR A 58 -14.20 6.12 17.27
C THR A 58 -15.04 6.20 15.98
N SER A 59 -14.60 7.04 15.04
CA SER A 59 -15.34 7.31 13.81
C SER A 59 -15.34 6.12 12.85
N LEU A 60 -14.19 5.44 12.71
CA LEU A 60 -14.01 4.34 11.77
C LEU A 60 -14.45 2.97 12.34
N ARG A 61 -14.63 2.82 13.65
CA ARG A 61 -15.05 1.53 14.26
C ARG A 61 -16.33 0.98 13.64
N LYS A 62 -17.36 1.81 13.53
CA LYS A 62 -18.65 1.38 12.95
C LYS A 62 -18.53 0.99 11.47
N ILE A 63 -17.63 1.66 10.74
CA ILE A 63 -17.35 1.33 9.35
C ILE A 63 -16.65 -0.02 9.28
N TRP A 64 -15.59 -0.20 10.08
CA TRP A 64 -14.85 -1.45 10.18
C TRP A 64 -15.76 -2.64 10.47
N ASP A 65 -16.58 -2.56 11.52
CA ASP A 65 -17.47 -3.64 11.93
C ASP A 65 -18.46 -4.03 10.81
N ARG A 66 -18.89 -3.05 10.02
CA ARG A 66 -19.76 -3.28 8.86
C ARG A 66 -19.05 -3.94 7.69
N VAL A 67 -17.78 -3.55 7.41
CA VAL A 67 -17.07 -3.99 6.21
C VAL A 67 -16.13 -5.17 6.47
N LEU A 68 -15.92 -5.57 7.71
CA LEU A 68 -15.04 -6.69 8.07
C LEU A 68 -15.32 -7.98 7.29
N PRO A 69 -16.58 -8.43 7.12
CA PRO A 69 -16.85 -9.63 6.33
C PRO A 69 -16.44 -9.49 4.86
N GLU A 70 -16.50 -8.27 4.31
CA GLU A 70 -16.04 -8.00 2.95
C GLU A 70 -14.51 -8.04 2.86
N ILE A 71 -13.82 -7.44 3.83
CA ILE A 71 -12.34 -7.47 3.89
C ILE A 71 -11.85 -8.91 3.96
N GLU A 72 -12.42 -9.73 4.83
CA GLU A 72 -12.10 -11.16 4.95
C GLU A 72 -12.34 -11.94 3.65
N ALA A 73 -13.45 -11.67 2.97
CA ALA A 73 -13.76 -12.29 1.68
C ALA A 73 -12.77 -11.85 0.57
N LYS A 74 -12.21 -10.64 0.66
CA LYS A 74 -11.25 -10.11 -0.31
C LYS A 74 -9.88 -10.74 -0.21
N GLU A 75 -9.46 -11.25 0.93
CA GLU A 75 -8.20 -12.00 1.03
C GLU A 75 -8.16 -13.13 0.00
N CYS A 76 -9.18 -13.96 -0.02
CA CYS A 76 -9.28 -15.08 -0.97
C CYS A 76 -9.43 -14.58 -2.41
N ARG A 77 -10.34 -13.63 -2.67
CA ARG A 77 -10.62 -13.13 -4.01
C ARG A 77 -9.41 -12.46 -4.66
N TYR A 78 -8.65 -11.63 -3.91
CA TYR A 78 -7.45 -11.00 -4.43
C TYR A 78 -6.35 -12.02 -4.68
N HIS A 79 -6.16 -12.98 -3.77
CA HIS A 79 -5.22 -14.06 -3.97
C HIS A 79 -5.55 -14.88 -5.22
N GLU A 80 -6.79 -15.34 -5.37
CA GLU A 80 -7.23 -16.11 -6.54
C GLU A 80 -7.06 -15.32 -7.85
N HIS A 81 -7.38 -14.00 -7.80
CA HIS A 81 -7.23 -13.14 -8.97
C HIS A 81 -5.76 -12.95 -9.36
N PHE A 82 -4.88 -12.71 -8.41
CA PHE A 82 -3.43 -12.62 -8.62
C PHE A 82 -2.86 -13.92 -9.20
N GLN A 83 -3.24 -15.06 -8.64
CA GLN A 83 -2.74 -16.37 -9.09
C GLN A 83 -3.08 -16.66 -10.58
N LYS A 84 -4.18 -16.14 -11.11
CA LYS A 84 -4.52 -16.28 -12.56
C LYS A 84 -3.49 -15.65 -13.47
N TYR A 85 -2.83 -14.59 -13.02
CA TYR A 85 -1.88 -13.82 -13.83
C TYR A 85 -0.43 -14.00 -13.38
N ARG A 86 -0.19 -14.71 -12.27
CA ARG A 86 1.11 -14.84 -11.63
C ARG A 86 2.24 -15.19 -12.60
N ASN A 87 2.05 -16.22 -13.41
CA ASN A 87 3.10 -16.67 -14.35
C ASN A 87 3.43 -15.58 -15.38
N GLN A 88 2.40 -14.89 -15.92
CA GLN A 88 2.60 -13.81 -16.89
C GLN A 88 3.32 -12.62 -16.24
N ILE A 89 2.99 -12.30 -14.99
CA ILE A 89 3.63 -11.26 -14.21
C ILE A 89 5.10 -11.60 -13.95
N GLU A 90 5.37 -12.84 -13.51
CA GLU A 90 6.73 -13.31 -13.23
C GLU A 90 7.59 -13.34 -14.50
N ASP A 91 7.04 -13.75 -15.64
CA ASP A 91 7.74 -13.70 -16.92
C ASP A 91 8.05 -12.26 -17.33
N ALA A 92 7.06 -11.36 -17.30
CA ALA A 92 7.24 -9.96 -17.67
C ALA A 92 8.26 -9.23 -16.77
N LEU A 93 8.20 -9.47 -15.44
CA LEU A 93 9.17 -8.89 -14.51
C LEU A 93 10.58 -9.45 -14.74
N SER A 94 10.69 -10.74 -15.02
CA SER A 94 11.99 -11.36 -15.32
C SER A 94 12.63 -10.76 -16.58
N ASP A 95 11.84 -10.55 -17.61
CA ASP A 95 12.28 -9.94 -18.87
C ASP A 95 12.64 -8.46 -18.68
N ALA A 96 11.81 -7.70 -17.95
CA ALA A 96 11.99 -6.26 -17.78
C ALA A 96 13.22 -5.92 -16.90
N PHE A 97 13.48 -6.69 -15.86
CA PHE A 97 14.56 -6.43 -14.90
C PHE A 97 15.80 -7.31 -15.09
N GLU A 98 15.79 -8.22 -16.06
CA GLU A 98 16.88 -9.19 -16.31
C GLU A 98 17.25 -10.01 -15.04
N LEU A 99 16.22 -10.42 -14.27
CA LEU A 99 16.31 -11.18 -13.03
C LEU A 99 15.34 -12.36 -13.05
N ASP A 100 15.62 -13.42 -12.30
CA ASP A 100 14.62 -14.46 -12.07
C ASP A 100 13.62 -14.02 -11.00
N SER A 101 12.52 -13.42 -11.41
CA SER A 101 11.47 -12.89 -10.53
C SER A 101 10.88 -13.93 -9.59
N ARG A 102 10.90 -15.22 -9.98
CA ARG A 102 10.34 -16.32 -9.19
C ARG A 102 11.12 -16.59 -7.91
N THR A 103 12.41 -16.25 -7.92
CA THR A 103 13.32 -16.40 -6.77
C THR A 103 13.44 -15.12 -5.93
N MET A 104 12.86 -14.01 -6.41
CA MET A 104 12.86 -12.73 -5.71
C MET A 104 11.74 -12.70 -4.65
N PHE A 105 12.01 -12.04 -3.54
CA PHE A 105 11.08 -11.80 -2.45
C PHE A 105 10.37 -13.07 -1.98
N ASN A 106 10.80 -13.64 -0.86
CA ASN A 106 10.20 -14.83 -0.28
C ASN A 106 8.71 -14.63 0.00
N GLU A 107 8.34 -13.44 0.47
CA GLU A 107 6.97 -13.04 0.71
C GLU A 107 6.86 -11.50 0.66
N LEU A 108 5.94 -10.98 -0.15
CA LEU A 108 5.47 -9.60 -0.10
C LEU A 108 4.08 -9.59 0.55
N LEU A 109 3.88 -8.76 1.57
CA LEU A 109 2.60 -8.68 2.28
C LEU A 109 1.73 -7.57 1.70
N ALA A 110 0.60 -7.92 1.12
CA ALA A 110 -0.44 -7.01 0.66
C ALA A 110 -1.54 -6.88 1.74
N ASN A 111 -1.45 -5.83 2.55
CA ASN A 111 -2.36 -5.60 3.67
C ASN A 111 -3.66 -4.94 3.20
N ILE A 112 -4.80 -5.57 3.40
CA ILE A 112 -6.10 -4.97 3.10
C ILE A 112 -6.51 -4.12 4.29
N THR A 113 -6.70 -2.81 4.06
CA THR A 113 -6.90 -1.79 5.10
C THR A 113 -8.05 -0.84 4.78
N LEU A 114 -8.38 0.04 5.73
CA LEU A 114 -9.27 1.18 5.52
C LEU A 114 -8.56 2.39 4.89
N ASN A 115 -7.21 2.37 4.73
CA ASN A 115 -6.47 3.50 4.19
C ASN A 115 -6.61 3.58 2.66
N PRO A 116 -7.15 4.67 2.10
CA PRO A 116 -7.28 4.83 0.65
C PRO A 116 -5.96 5.15 -0.08
N ILE A 117 -4.88 5.47 0.65
CA ILE A 117 -3.59 5.90 0.07
C ILE A 117 -2.75 4.74 -0.45
N CYS A 118 -2.90 3.54 0.11
CA CYS A 118 -2.14 2.35 -0.28
C CYS A 118 -0.61 2.53 -0.18
N PRO A 119 -0.05 2.89 0.99
CA PRO A 119 1.38 3.11 1.14
C PRO A 119 2.21 1.83 0.98
N ARG A 120 3.47 2.02 0.56
CA ARG A 120 4.51 1.00 0.47
C ARG A 120 5.52 1.14 1.62
N PHE A 121 6.00 0.02 2.14
CA PHE A 121 7.01 -0.07 3.19
C PHE A 121 8.13 -1.02 2.75
N LEU A 122 9.16 -0.47 2.10
CA LEU A 122 10.22 -1.25 1.44
C LEU A 122 10.98 -2.17 2.40
N ARG A 123 11.32 -1.68 3.61
CA ARG A 123 12.10 -2.46 4.60
C ARG A 123 11.35 -3.66 5.15
N GLU A 124 10.03 -3.55 5.24
CA GLU A 124 9.15 -4.58 5.78
C GLU A 124 8.56 -5.50 4.72
N GLU A 125 8.93 -5.28 3.45
CA GLU A 125 8.41 -6.03 2.31
C GLU A 125 6.88 -6.11 2.31
N LYS A 126 6.22 -4.97 2.60
CA LYS A 126 4.76 -4.87 2.67
C LYS A 126 4.24 -3.60 1.99
N PHE A 127 2.98 -3.66 1.53
CA PHE A 127 2.22 -2.51 1.03
C PHE A 127 0.76 -2.65 1.40
N ASP A 128 0.03 -1.54 1.39
CA ASP A 128 -1.37 -1.54 1.72
C ASP A 128 -2.25 -1.53 0.46
N LEU A 129 -3.43 -2.12 0.59
CA LEU A 129 -4.50 -2.10 -0.39
C LEU A 129 -5.78 -1.57 0.25
N PHE A 130 -6.42 -0.63 -0.41
CA PHE A 130 -7.70 -0.12 0.06
C PHE A 130 -8.81 -1.17 -0.15
N TYR A 131 -9.58 -1.47 0.89
CA TYR A 131 -10.60 -2.52 0.83
C TYR A 131 -11.69 -2.27 -0.23
N MET A 132 -11.93 -1.02 -0.66
CA MET A 132 -12.91 -0.73 -1.72
C MET A 132 -12.42 -1.05 -3.14
N ASN A 133 -11.15 -1.42 -3.34
CA ASN A 133 -10.67 -1.82 -4.65
C ASN A 133 -11.41 -3.05 -5.16
N SER A 134 -11.69 -3.08 -6.47
CA SER A 134 -12.08 -4.31 -7.15
C SER A 134 -10.88 -5.26 -7.24
N GLU A 135 -11.12 -6.52 -7.58
CA GLU A 135 -10.03 -7.50 -7.81
C GLU A 135 -9.03 -7.00 -8.87
N ARG A 136 -9.53 -6.36 -9.94
CA ARG A 136 -8.69 -5.75 -10.97
C ARG A 136 -7.91 -4.54 -10.45
N GLY A 137 -8.54 -3.69 -9.64
CA GLY A 137 -7.89 -2.54 -9.02
C GLY A 137 -6.80 -2.96 -8.03
N ALA A 138 -7.09 -3.95 -7.19
CA ALA A 138 -6.11 -4.51 -6.27
C ALA A 138 -4.92 -5.15 -7.02
N LEU A 139 -5.17 -5.86 -8.14
CA LEU A 139 -4.10 -6.38 -8.99
C LEU A 139 -3.24 -5.26 -9.56
N GLY A 140 -3.86 -4.18 -10.06
CA GLY A 140 -3.14 -3.02 -10.60
C GLY A 140 -2.21 -2.38 -9.57
N ILE A 141 -2.72 -2.11 -8.34
CA ILE A 141 -1.90 -1.58 -7.23
C ILE A 141 -0.80 -2.58 -6.85
N THR A 142 -1.13 -3.87 -6.75
CA THR A 142 -0.13 -4.91 -6.46
C THR A 142 1.01 -4.90 -7.47
N LEU A 143 0.71 -4.78 -8.77
CA LEU A 143 1.74 -4.69 -9.81
C LEU A 143 2.58 -3.43 -9.68
N HIS A 144 1.94 -2.28 -9.46
CA HIS A 144 2.60 -1.01 -9.20
C HIS A 144 3.63 -1.14 -8.06
N GLU A 145 3.21 -1.65 -6.90
CA GLU A 145 4.10 -1.80 -5.76
C GLU A 145 5.20 -2.85 -6.00
N VAL A 146 4.87 -3.98 -6.62
CA VAL A 146 5.86 -5.01 -6.97
C VAL A 146 6.94 -4.46 -7.89
N ILE A 147 6.58 -3.66 -8.90
CA ILE A 147 7.56 -3.01 -9.79
C ILE A 147 8.50 -2.12 -8.99
N HIS A 148 8.01 -1.35 -8.02
CA HIS A 148 8.87 -0.57 -7.13
C HIS A 148 9.86 -1.44 -6.35
N TYR A 149 9.44 -2.58 -5.80
CA TYR A 149 10.34 -3.50 -5.09
C TYR A 149 11.47 -4.00 -6.00
N PHE A 150 11.15 -4.36 -7.25
CA PHE A 150 12.16 -4.77 -8.24
C PHE A 150 13.07 -3.62 -8.62
N TRP A 151 12.52 -2.44 -8.89
CA TRP A 151 13.28 -1.25 -9.21
C TRP A 151 14.29 -0.90 -8.11
N PHE A 152 13.85 -0.78 -6.86
CA PHE A 152 14.72 -0.44 -5.75
C PHE A 152 15.74 -1.53 -5.43
N PHE A 153 15.39 -2.79 -5.64
CA PHE A 153 16.35 -3.88 -5.52
C PHE A 153 17.49 -3.73 -6.54
N VAL A 154 17.16 -3.48 -7.81
CA VAL A 154 18.16 -3.27 -8.87
C VAL A 154 18.96 -2.00 -8.61
N TRP A 155 18.30 -0.91 -8.26
CA TRP A 155 18.95 0.37 -7.92
C TRP A 155 19.95 0.19 -6.76
N ASN A 156 19.52 -0.37 -5.65
CA ASN A 156 20.39 -0.59 -4.50
C ASN A 156 21.60 -1.48 -4.83
N ARG A 157 21.41 -2.49 -5.66
CA ARG A 157 22.50 -3.37 -6.11
C ARG A 157 23.59 -2.60 -6.87
N HIS A 158 23.25 -1.54 -7.59
CA HIS A 158 24.18 -0.73 -8.36
C HIS A 158 24.77 0.44 -7.55
N PHE A 159 23.97 1.14 -6.78
CA PHE A 159 24.34 2.40 -6.13
C PHE A 159 24.58 2.25 -4.61
N GLN A 160 24.05 1.19 -3.98
CA GLN A 160 24.20 0.90 -2.54
C GLN A 160 23.70 2.06 -1.66
N ASP A 161 22.63 2.73 -2.09
CA ASP A 161 22.00 3.85 -1.39
C ASP A 161 21.30 3.40 -0.12
N SER A 162 21.01 4.35 0.79
CA SER A 162 20.13 4.12 1.93
C SER A 162 18.67 4.01 1.49
N TYR A 163 17.86 3.17 2.17
CA TYR A 163 16.41 3.12 1.93
C TYR A 163 15.69 4.44 2.24
N ASP A 164 16.28 5.33 3.04
CA ASP A 164 15.71 6.65 3.32
C ASP A 164 15.74 7.57 2.08
N GLU A 165 16.63 7.29 1.13
CA GLU A 165 16.72 8.00 -0.15
C GLU A 165 15.64 7.54 -1.16
N TYR A 166 14.90 6.47 -0.86
CA TYR A 166 13.84 5.94 -1.71
C TYR A 166 12.46 6.51 -1.42
N GLU A 167 12.38 7.44 -0.46
CA GLU A 167 11.14 8.11 -0.08
C GLU A 167 10.99 9.47 -0.77
N MET A 168 9.74 9.91 -0.90
CA MET A 168 9.44 11.25 -1.44
C MET A 168 10.06 12.36 -0.57
N PRO A 169 10.66 13.39 -1.15
CA PRO A 169 10.72 13.75 -2.58
C PRO A 169 12.05 13.40 -3.28
N SER A 170 12.72 12.30 -2.91
CA SER A 170 14.02 11.95 -3.47
C SER A 170 13.97 11.71 -5.00
N LEU A 171 15.12 11.87 -5.65
CA LEU A 171 15.24 11.55 -7.08
C LEU A 171 14.94 10.08 -7.36
N GLN A 172 15.41 9.19 -6.50
CA GLN A 172 15.18 7.75 -6.59
C GLN A 172 13.70 7.43 -6.58
N TRP A 173 12.94 8.06 -5.68
CA TRP A 173 11.49 7.92 -5.64
C TRP A 173 10.83 8.42 -6.94
N ILE A 174 11.19 9.63 -7.42
CA ILE A 174 10.64 10.20 -8.66
C ILE A 174 10.89 9.28 -9.85
N LEU A 175 12.11 8.75 -9.99
CA LEU A 175 12.45 7.84 -11.08
C LEU A 175 11.68 6.52 -10.98
N SER A 176 11.45 6.02 -9.78
CA SER A 176 10.67 4.79 -9.58
C SER A 176 9.22 4.95 -10.02
N GLU A 177 8.59 6.12 -9.77
CA GLU A 177 7.23 6.41 -10.26
C GLU A 177 7.15 6.46 -11.79
N MET A 178 8.20 6.96 -12.46
CA MET A 178 8.24 6.97 -13.94
C MET A 178 8.33 5.57 -14.57
N VAL A 179 8.77 4.56 -13.82
CA VAL A 179 8.89 3.18 -14.33
C VAL A 179 7.56 2.43 -14.23
N VAL A 180 6.71 2.81 -13.30
CA VAL A 180 5.41 2.13 -13.07
C VAL A 180 4.26 2.74 -13.88
N GLU A 181 4.45 3.91 -14.51
CA GLU A 181 3.49 4.53 -15.45
C GLU A 181 3.53 3.85 -16.83
#